data_e4bb6f05b2e48ed6dfecf88c998e3dec
#
_entry.id   e4bb6f05b2e48ed6dfecf88c998e3dec
#
_cell.length_a   1.000
_cell.length_b   1.000
_cell.length_c   1.000
_cell.angle_alpha   90.00
_cell.angle_beta   90.00
_cell.angle_gamma   90.00
#
_symmetry.space_group_name_H-M   'P 1'
#
loop_
_entity.id
_entity.type
_entity.pdbx_description
1 polymer ?
#
loop_
_entity_poly.entity_id
_entity_poly.type
_entity_poly.pdbx_seq_one_letter_code
_entity_poly.pdbx_strand_id
1 'polypeptide(L)'
;MGKVAAIKLVNFYIVIFSLLIAGTTIVGVLSPFFDPRDYSIIPFIGLILPVILILNVLNCLYLLITKRFIIASIIAITFCIGFLGAGYKLPNSSPKVDLEGKNIRVMTFNISENKAKNDSYGNLHQIVEFVKTENVDIFCIQEYPNNKEIGDSLRKCLSFLPYYTFSENGSDYLKVAIFSRYPIQNIKPILFNNSNNSAIATDLLVEDKTIRLISAHLQTTNFNQKRIGSIWNTPNSLHKTISKMNVNQRIRASQANLIREEICSSTTPIIFCGDMNDTPTSYAYKTIKKDLQDGFKECGNGIGHTYKGLLNMLRIDYILYSKEITGIKYDSPKKAYSDHNPVIMDLVLNY
;
A
#
# COMPACT_ATOMS: atom_id res chain seq x y z
N MET A 1 0.60 56.03 -0.91
CA MET A 1 1.69 55.05 -0.63
C MET A 1 1.17 53.68 -0.08
N GLY A 2 0.14 53.62 0.76
CA GLY A 2 -0.32 52.40 1.39
C GLY A 2 -0.80 51.27 0.44
N LYS A 3 -1.63 51.57 -0.57
CA LYS A 3 -2.18 50.53 -1.48
C LYS A 3 -1.10 49.80 -2.30
N VAL A 4 -0.09 50.49 -2.81
CA VAL A 4 1.01 49.89 -3.60
C VAL A 4 1.89 48.97 -2.72
N ALA A 5 2.19 49.40 -1.50
CA ALA A 5 2.92 48.62 -0.53
C ALA A 5 2.14 47.36 -0.12
N ALA A 6 0.83 47.46 0.13
CA ALA A 6 -0.02 46.33 0.44
C ALA A 6 -0.07 45.29 -0.70
N ILE A 7 -0.21 45.75 -1.95
CA ILE A 7 -0.20 44.84 -3.13
C ILE A 7 1.14 44.14 -3.26
N LYS A 8 2.28 44.83 -3.07
CA LYS A 8 3.61 44.20 -3.12
C LYS A 8 3.76 43.17 -2.00
N LEU A 9 3.28 43.45 -0.80
CA LEU A 9 3.34 42.52 0.34
C LEU A 9 2.50 41.28 0.08
N VAL A 10 1.27 41.40 -0.41
CA VAL A 10 0.42 40.26 -0.78
C VAL A 10 1.09 39.42 -1.87
N ASN A 11 1.65 40.09 -2.89
CA ASN A 11 2.37 39.39 -3.95
C ASN A 11 3.56 38.57 -3.41
N PHE A 12 4.30 39.14 -2.48
CA PHE A 12 5.43 38.47 -1.84
C PHE A 12 4.98 37.19 -1.07
N TYR A 13 3.90 37.29 -0.28
CA TYR A 13 3.39 36.11 0.43
C TYR A 13 2.86 35.02 -0.50
N ILE A 14 2.22 35.40 -1.62
CA ILE A 14 1.75 34.40 -2.61
C ILE A 14 2.94 33.65 -3.20
N VAL A 15 4.03 34.34 -3.56
CA VAL A 15 5.25 33.70 -4.09
C VAL A 15 5.86 32.76 -3.05
N ILE A 16 6.03 33.22 -1.81
CA ILE A 16 6.57 32.39 -0.72
C ILE A 16 5.70 31.15 -0.49
N PHE A 17 4.38 31.30 -0.41
CA PHE A 17 3.46 30.19 -0.22
C PHE A 17 3.57 29.18 -1.36
N SER A 18 3.63 29.65 -2.61
CA SER A 18 3.79 28.78 -3.77
C SER A 18 5.12 28.01 -3.73
N LEU A 19 6.22 28.67 -3.38
CA LEU A 19 7.53 28.05 -3.25
C LEU A 19 7.57 27.02 -2.09
N LEU A 20 6.88 27.29 -0.99
CA LEU A 20 6.74 26.33 0.11
C LEU A 20 5.98 25.07 -0.33
N ILE A 21 4.86 25.22 -1.07
CA ILE A 21 4.13 24.07 -1.62
C ILE A 21 5.04 23.27 -2.57
N ALA A 22 5.75 23.94 -3.48
CA ALA A 22 6.67 23.30 -4.39
C ALA A 22 7.79 22.52 -3.63
N GLY A 23 8.40 23.17 -2.65
CA GLY A 23 9.45 22.56 -1.82
C GLY A 23 8.95 21.36 -1.03
N THR A 24 7.78 21.48 -0.38
CA THR A 24 7.18 20.32 0.34
C THR A 24 6.81 19.19 -0.59
N THR A 25 6.39 19.47 -1.83
CA THR A 25 6.14 18.42 -2.84
C THR A 25 7.43 17.65 -3.17
N ILE A 26 8.53 18.35 -3.41
CA ILE A 26 9.83 17.71 -3.69
C ILE A 26 10.31 16.89 -2.49
N VAL A 27 10.20 17.44 -1.27
CA VAL A 27 10.54 16.69 -0.05
C VAL A 27 9.68 15.43 0.09
N GLY A 28 8.38 15.51 -0.22
CA GLY A 28 7.47 14.36 -0.20
C GLY A 28 7.88 13.27 -1.20
N VAL A 29 8.32 13.64 -2.41
CA VAL A 29 8.81 12.69 -3.42
C VAL A 29 10.14 12.07 -3.00
N LEU A 30 11.00 12.82 -2.33
CA LEU A 30 12.30 12.33 -1.84
C LEU A 30 12.18 11.53 -0.53
N SER A 31 11.03 11.54 0.12
CA SER A 31 10.86 10.94 1.44
C SER A 31 11.21 9.44 1.53
N PRO A 32 11.04 8.59 0.47
CA PRO A 32 11.46 7.20 0.52
C PRO A 32 12.96 6.97 0.76
N PHE A 33 13.78 7.99 0.56
CA PHE A 33 15.23 7.92 0.74
C PHE A 33 15.69 8.22 2.17
N PHE A 34 14.76 8.66 3.03
CA PHE A 34 15.03 9.02 4.42
C PHE A 34 14.49 7.96 5.37
N ASP A 35 15.37 7.38 6.15
CA ASP A 35 14.99 6.37 7.15
C ASP A 35 14.17 7.04 8.27
N PRO A 36 12.96 6.55 8.57
CA PRO A 36 12.13 7.09 9.66
C PRO A 36 12.76 6.98 11.05
N ARG A 37 13.79 6.13 11.20
CA ARG A 37 14.52 5.97 12.47
C ARG A 37 15.39 7.18 12.76
N ASP A 38 15.88 7.84 11.70
CA ASP A 38 16.75 9.03 11.79
C ASP A 38 15.98 10.32 11.54
N TYR A 39 14.95 10.27 10.66
CA TYR A 39 14.18 11.44 10.20
C TYR A 39 12.70 11.26 10.50
N SER A 40 12.13 12.04 11.43
CA SER A 40 10.72 11.89 11.82
C SER A 40 9.73 12.71 10.97
N ILE A 41 10.15 13.86 10.44
CA ILE A 41 9.26 14.79 9.72
C ILE A 41 9.14 14.43 8.24
N ILE A 42 10.25 14.08 7.58
CA ILE A 42 10.28 13.83 6.13
C ILE A 42 9.36 12.68 5.72
N PRO A 43 9.34 11.52 6.40
CA PRO A 43 8.42 10.43 6.09
C PRO A 43 6.94 10.84 6.25
N PHE A 44 6.63 11.73 7.18
CA PHE A 44 5.28 12.25 7.33
C PHE A 44 4.85 13.11 6.13
N ILE A 45 5.75 13.93 5.58
CA ILE A 45 5.49 14.72 4.36
C ILE A 45 5.21 13.78 3.18
N GLY A 46 5.94 12.68 3.04
CA GLY A 46 5.68 11.64 2.04
C GLY A 46 4.28 11.04 2.15
N LEU A 47 3.84 10.73 3.36
CA LEU A 47 2.52 10.15 3.61
C LEU A 47 1.37 11.10 3.22
N ILE A 48 1.52 12.41 3.45
CA ILE A 48 0.50 13.41 3.10
C ILE A 48 0.66 14.00 1.69
N LEU A 49 1.59 13.48 0.89
CA LEU A 49 1.83 13.96 -0.48
C LEU A 49 0.55 14.06 -1.33
N PRO A 50 -0.43 13.11 -1.28
CA PRO A 50 -1.69 13.26 -2.01
C PRO A 50 -2.45 14.54 -1.68
N VAL A 51 -2.46 14.96 -0.41
CA VAL A 51 -3.09 16.24 0.03
C VAL A 51 -2.29 17.43 -0.49
N ILE A 52 -0.96 17.36 -0.47
CA ILE A 52 -0.08 18.41 -1.00
C ILE A 52 -0.32 18.59 -2.51
N LEU A 53 -0.56 17.50 -3.24
CA LEU A 53 -0.89 17.56 -4.68
C LEU A 53 -2.21 18.27 -4.96
N ILE A 54 -3.23 18.11 -4.11
CA ILE A 54 -4.46 18.89 -4.20
C ILE A 54 -4.16 20.39 -4.02
N LEU A 55 -3.34 20.74 -3.02
CA LEU A 55 -2.91 22.12 -2.81
C LEU A 55 -2.13 22.71 -3.99
N ASN A 56 -1.29 21.89 -4.65
CA ASN A 56 -0.62 22.30 -5.90
C ASN A 56 -1.63 22.68 -6.99
N VAL A 57 -2.66 21.84 -7.21
CA VAL A 57 -3.71 22.11 -8.21
C VAL A 57 -4.44 23.42 -7.89
N LEU A 58 -4.91 23.58 -6.66
CA LEU A 58 -5.64 24.79 -6.23
C LEU A 58 -4.77 26.04 -6.37
N ASN A 59 -3.49 25.96 -5.96
CA ASN A 59 -2.55 27.06 -6.08
C ASN A 59 -2.24 27.38 -7.56
N CYS A 60 -2.06 26.38 -8.40
CA CYS A 60 -1.83 26.56 -9.84
C CYS A 60 -3.02 27.30 -10.50
N LEU A 61 -4.26 26.87 -10.23
CA LEU A 61 -5.46 27.51 -10.73
C LEU A 61 -5.55 28.98 -10.28
N TYR A 62 -5.28 29.26 -8.99
CA TYR A 62 -5.24 30.62 -8.47
C TYR A 62 -4.21 31.50 -9.20
N LEU A 63 -3.00 30.97 -9.44
CA LEU A 63 -1.92 31.68 -10.12
C LEU A 63 -2.25 31.96 -11.60
N LEU A 64 -2.95 31.03 -12.28
CA LEU A 64 -3.42 31.21 -13.65
C LEU A 64 -4.49 32.33 -13.73
N ILE A 65 -5.47 32.32 -12.81
CA ILE A 65 -6.51 33.37 -12.73
C ILE A 65 -5.88 34.74 -12.49
N THR A 66 -4.84 34.79 -11.65
CA THR A 66 -4.13 36.05 -11.33
C THR A 66 -3.02 36.37 -12.35
N LYS A 67 -2.96 35.68 -13.47
CA LYS A 67 -2.01 35.85 -14.60
C LYS A 67 -0.52 35.80 -14.21
N ARG A 68 -0.18 34.93 -13.22
CA ARG A 68 1.21 34.72 -12.74
C ARG A 68 1.83 33.49 -13.38
N PHE A 69 1.95 33.49 -14.68
CA PHE A 69 2.26 32.32 -15.49
C PHE A 69 3.59 31.64 -15.13
N ILE A 70 4.65 32.40 -14.80
CA ILE A 70 5.97 31.83 -14.46
C ILE A 70 5.85 30.94 -13.19
N ILE A 71 5.21 31.46 -12.13
CA ILE A 71 5.07 30.69 -10.88
C ILE A 71 4.10 29.53 -11.09
N ALA A 72 3.01 29.74 -11.85
CA ALA A 72 2.08 28.68 -12.20
C ALA A 72 2.79 27.53 -12.93
N SER A 73 3.72 27.82 -13.84
CA SER A 73 4.52 26.81 -14.54
C SER A 73 5.42 26.01 -13.57
N ILE A 74 6.04 26.66 -12.58
CA ILE A 74 6.83 25.98 -11.55
C ILE A 74 5.95 25.03 -10.74
N ILE A 75 4.78 25.47 -10.32
CA ILE A 75 3.83 24.64 -9.55
C ILE A 75 3.30 23.48 -10.40
N ALA A 76 3.02 23.70 -11.69
CA ALA A 76 2.60 22.63 -12.60
C ALA A 76 3.69 21.57 -12.78
N ILE A 77 4.94 21.99 -12.94
CA ILE A 77 6.08 21.05 -13.04
C ILE A 77 6.24 20.26 -11.73
N THR A 78 6.21 20.92 -10.58
CA THR A 78 6.32 20.21 -9.28
C THR A 78 5.12 19.29 -9.03
N PHE A 79 3.92 19.65 -9.49
CA PHE A 79 2.76 18.75 -9.47
C PHE A 79 3.03 17.49 -10.31
N CYS A 80 3.53 17.61 -11.54
CA CYS A 80 3.87 16.47 -12.39
C CYS A 80 4.91 15.55 -11.72
N ILE A 81 5.97 16.13 -11.14
CA ILE A 81 6.97 15.38 -10.39
C ILE A 81 6.33 14.66 -9.20
N GLY A 82 5.49 15.36 -8.43
CA GLY A 82 4.77 14.79 -7.29
C GLY A 82 3.79 13.68 -7.68
N PHE A 83 3.06 13.85 -8.79
CA PHE A 83 2.12 12.88 -9.32
C PHE A 83 2.82 11.56 -9.68
N LEU A 84 3.92 11.64 -10.42
CA LEU A 84 4.72 10.47 -10.78
C LEU A 84 5.40 9.85 -9.55
N GLY A 85 5.90 10.68 -8.63
CA GLY A 85 6.54 10.25 -7.39
C GLY A 85 5.56 9.52 -6.45
N ALA A 86 4.31 9.96 -6.39
CA ALA A 86 3.24 9.26 -5.65
C ALA A 86 2.87 7.90 -6.27
N GLY A 87 3.44 7.56 -7.42
CA GLY A 87 3.20 6.30 -8.11
C GLY A 87 1.88 6.25 -8.86
N TYR A 88 1.24 7.37 -9.13
CA TYR A 88 0.03 7.45 -9.96
C TYR A 88 0.37 7.22 -11.44
N LYS A 89 -0.57 6.68 -12.18
CA LYS A 89 -0.42 6.40 -13.62
C LYS A 89 -1.50 7.09 -14.44
N LEU A 90 -1.09 7.61 -15.59
CA LEU A 90 -2.06 7.99 -16.62
C LEU A 90 -2.65 6.72 -17.23
N PRO A 91 -3.93 6.75 -17.66
CA PRO A 91 -4.55 5.61 -18.34
C PRO A 91 -3.67 5.18 -19.53
N ASN A 92 -3.28 3.93 -19.52
CA ASN A 92 -2.54 3.29 -20.60
C ASN A 92 -3.17 1.94 -20.91
N SER A 93 -3.21 1.55 -22.17
CA SER A 93 -3.59 0.19 -22.55
C SER A 93 -2.43 -0.74 -22.23
N SER A 94 -2.66 -1.71 -21.36
CA SER A 94 -1.68 -2.78 -21.16
C SER A 94 -1.46 -3.50 -22.49
N PRO A 95 -0.20 -3.74 -22.90
CA PRO A 95 0.07 -4.50 -24.10
C PRO A 95 -0.54 -5.91 -23.93
N LYS A 96 -1.32 -6.35 -24.92
CA LYS A 96 -1.68 -7.76 -25.05
C LYS A 96 -0.43 -8.49 -25.52
N VAL A 97 0.27 -9.09 -24.61
CA VAL A 97 1.44 -9.94 -24.94
C VAL A 97 0.95 -11.38 -24.84
N ASP A 98 1.06 -12.09 -25.95
CA ASP A 98 0.86 -13.54 -25.97
C ASP A 98 2.15 -14.16 -25.41
N LEU A 99 2.12 -14.56 -24.15
CA LEU A 99 3.30 -15.07 -23.43
C LEU A 99 3.16 -16.59 -23.27
N GLU A 100 4.21 -17.28 -23.66
CA GLU A 100 4.39 -18.68 -23.28
C GLU A 100 4.73 -18.75 -21.79
N GLY A 101 3.96 -19.53 -21.02
CA GLY A 101 4.18 -19.68 -19.59
C GLY A 101 2.93 -20.05 -18.81
N LYS A 102 3.10 -20.34 -17.53
CA LYS A 102 1.99 -20.65 -16.63
C LYS A 102 1.34 -19.39 -16.12
N ASN A 103 0.06 -19.20 -16.45
CA ASN A 103 -0.77 -18.12 -15.89
C ASN A 103 -1.18 -18.47 -14.46
N ILE A 104 -0.99 -17.54 -13.54
CA ILE A 104 -1.47 -17.61 -12.16
C ILE A 104 -2.19 -16.31 -11.79
N ARG A 105 -3.30 -16.45 -11.07
CA ARG A 105 -4.05 -15.30 -10.53
C ARG A 105 -3.82 -15.20 -9.03
N VAL A 106 -3.21 -14.09 -8.61
CA VAL A 106 -2.85 -13.80 -7.23
C VAL A 106 -3.75 -12.70 -6.69
N MET A 107 -4.27 -12.88 -5.48
CA MET A 107 -5.03 -11.87 -4.75
C MET A 107 -4.41 -11.63 -3.39
N THR A 108 -4.29 -10.36 -2.99
CA THR A 108 -4.03 -9.96 -1.61
C THR A 108 -5.16 -9.09 -1.10
N PHE A 109 -5.58 -9.32 0.13
CA PHE A 109 -6.70 -8.60 0.72
C PHE A 109 -6.64 -8.54 2.25
N ASN A 110 -6.58 -7.33 2.80
CA ASN A 110 -6.85 -7.09 4.21
C ASN A 110 -8.37 -7.12 4.43
N ILE A 111 -8.86 -8.17 5.11
CA ILE A 111 -10.29 -8.41 5.31
C ILE A 111 -10.86 -7.68 6.52
N SER A 112 -10.02 -6.98 7.30
CA SER A 112 -10.40 -6.17 8.47
C SER A 112 -11.20 -6.97 9.52
N GLU A 113 -10.52 -7.77 10.33
CA GLU A 113 -11.13 -8.61 11.38
C GLU A 113 -12.17 -7.87 12.25
N ASN A 114 -11.91 -6.60 12.55
CA ASN A 114 -12.81 -5.81 13.42
C ASN A 114 -14.17 -5.50 12.77
N LYS A 115 -14.29 -5.48 11.45
CA LYS A 115 -15.56 -5.33 10.75
C LYS A 115 -16.30 -6.66 10.64
N ALA A 116 -15.57 -7.76 10.56
CA ALA A 116 -16.14 -9.10 10.62
C ALA A 116 -16.82 -9.40 11.99
N LYS A 117 -16.42 -8.74 13.08
CA LYS A 117 -17.03 -8.94 14.41
C LYS A 117 -18.47 -8.42 14.53
N ASN A 118 -18.86 -7.43 13.74
CA ASN A 118 -20.20 -6.82 13.83
C ASN A 118 -21.23 -7.45 12.89
N ASP A 119 -20.78 -8.16 11.83
CA ASP A 119 -21.62 -8.90 10.87
C ASP A 119 -20.86 -10.13 10.38
N SER A 120 -20.60 -11.04 11.32
CA SER A 120 -19.48 -11.99 11.30
C SER A 120 -19.50 -12.99 10.16
N TYR A 121 -20.67 -13.36 9.63
CA TYR A 121 -20.78 -14.39 8.59
C TYR A 121 -21.11 -13.86 7.20
N GLY A 122 -21.88 -12.77 7.10
CA GLY A 122 -22.31 -12.22 5.80
C GLY A 122 -21.15 -11.70 4.97
N ASN A 123 -20.25 -10.94 5.57
CA ASN A 123 -19.08 -10.38 4.88
C ASN A 123 -18.08 -11.45 4.45
N LEU A 124 -17.85 -12.48 5.29
CA LEU A 124 -16.93 -13.57 4.96
C LEU A 124 -17.46 -14.42 3.79
N HIS A 125 -18.76 -14.68 3.75
CA HIS A 125 -19.37 -15.38 2.63
C HIS A 125 -19.21 -14.60 1.33
N GLN A 126 -19.43 -13.28 1.35
CA GLN A 126 -19.22 -12.41 0.18
C GLN A 126 -17.75 -12.41 -0.28
N ILE A 127 -16.78 -12.43 0.65
CA ILE A 127 -15.35 -12.54 0.33
C ILE A 127 -15.08 -13.88 -0.37
N VAL A 128 -15.56 -14.99 0.17
CA VAL A 128 -15.35 -16.34 -0.42
C VAL A 128 -15.94 -16.42 -1.82
N GLU A 129 -17.18 -15.98 -2.01
CA GLU A 129 -17.84 -15.97 -3.32
C GLU A 129 -17.09 -15.07 -4.32
N PHE A 130 -16.57 -13.95 -3.85
CA PHE A 130 -15.74 -13.08 -4.68
C PHE A 130 -14.44 -13.76 -5.11
N VAL A 131 -13.69 -14.36 -4.18
CA VAL A 131 -12.45 -15.10 -4.48
C VAL A 131 -12.70 -16.23 -5.48
N LYS A 132 -13.83 -16.94 -5.34
CA LYS A 132 -14.26 -18.02 -6.23
C LYS A 132 -14.62 -17.50 -7.61
N THR A 133 -15.41 -16.41 -7.70
CA THR A 133 -15.83 -15.79 -8.96
C THR A 133 -14.62 -15.24 -9.73
N GLU A 134 -13.65 -14.66 -9.04
CA GLU A 134 -12.40 -14.18 -9.65
C GLU A 134 -11.45 -15.32 -10.05
N ASN A 135 -11.78 -16.57 -9.75
CA ASN A 135 -10.97 -17.76 -10.06
C ASN A 135 -9.51 -17.60 -9.60
N VAL A 136 -9.32 -17.20 -8.35
CA VAL A 136 -8.02 -16.95 -7.74
C VAL A 136 -7.27 -18.27 -7.52
N ASP A 137 -5.97 -18.28 -7.83
CA ASP A 137 -5.09 -19.45 -7.59
C ASP A 137 -4.34 -19.34 -6.26
N ILE A 138 -3.98 -18.09 -5.87
CA ILE A 138 -3.24 -17.80 -4.64
C ILE A 138 -3.93 -16.63 -3.94
N PHE A 139 -4.37 -16.82 -2.71
CA PHE A 139 -5.05 -15.82 -1.91
C PHE A 139 -4.28 -15.51 -0.62
N CYS A 140 -3.72 -14.32 -0.51
CA CYS A 140 -3.03 -13.80 0.66
C CYS A 140 -3.98 -12.92 1.47
N ILE A 141 -4.23 -13.28 2.72
CA ILE A 141 -5.17 -12.60 3.60
C ILE A 141 -4.38 -11.90 4.72
N GLN A 142 -4.66 -10.62 4.95
CA GLN A 142 -4.24 -9.89 6.14
C GLN A 142 -5.44 -9.72 7.07
N GLU A 143 -5.18 -9.69 8.37
CA GLU A 143 -6.19 -9.69 9.44
C GLU A 143 -7.13 -10.91 9.38
N TYR A 144 -6.55 -12.10 9.16
CA TYR A 144 -7.30 -13.36 9.22
C TYR A 144 -7.89 -13.55 10.64
N PRO A 145 -9.17 -14.00 10.76
CA PRO A 145 -9.86 -14.07 12.05
C PRO A 145 -9.13 -14.91 13.10
N ASN A 146 -8.92 -14.34 14.27
CA ASN A 146 -8.38 -15.04 15.45
C ASN A 146 -9.41 -15.94 16.14
N ASN A 147 -10.70 -15.65 15.98
CA ASN A 147 -11.76 -16.52 16.46
C ASN A 147 -11.72 -17.86 15.72
N LYS A 148 -11.54 -18.95 16.47
CA LYS A 148 -11.35 -20.30 15.91
C LYS A 148 -12.54 -20.76 15.05
N GLU A 149 -13.77 -20.52 15.50
CA GLU A 149 -14.98 -20.94 14.76
C GLU A 149 -15.10 -20.20 13.43
N ILE A 150 -14.87 -18.88 13.45
CA ILE A 150 -14.90 -18.05 12.24
C ILE A 150 -13.76 -18.44 11.29
N GLY A 151 -12.54 -18.61 11.81
CA GLY A 151 -11.39 -19.02 11.02
C GLY A 151 -11.58 -20.42 10.40
N ASP A 152 -12.08 -21.39 11.15
CA ASP A 152 -12.35 -22.74 10.66
C ASP A 152 -13.48 -22.74 9.61
N SER A 153 -14.51 -21.92 9.79
CA SER A 153 -15.57 -21.72 8.80
C SER A 153 -15.02 -21.15 7.50
N LEU A 154 -14.22 -20.08 7.58
CA LEU A 154 -13.60 -19.47 6.42
C LEU A 154 -12.69 -20.46 5.67
N ARG A 155 -11.88 -21.23 6.39
CA ARG A 155 -11.04 -22.28 5.83
C ARG A 155 -11.85 -23.35 5.08
N LYS A 156 -12.97 -23.81 5.66
CA LYS A 156 -13.86 -24.77 4.99
C LYS A 156 -14.45 -24.20 3.71
N CYS A 157 -14.89 -22.93 3.73
CA CYS A 157 -15.43 -22.26 2.56
C CYS A 157 -14.38 -22.06 1.45
N LEU A 158 -13.09 -21.91 1.82
CA LEU A 158 -11.97 -21.78 0.88
C LEU A 158 -11.36 -23.15 0.45
N SER A 159 -12.07 -24.27 0.64
CA SER A 159 -11.57 -25.63 0.32
C SER A 159 -11.21 -25.85 -1.15
N PHE A 160 -11.63 -24.98 -2.07
CA PHE A 160 -11.20 -24.98 -3.47
C PHE A 160 -9.75 -24.46 -3.67
N LEU A 161 -9.13 -23.92 -2.61
CA LEU A 161 -7.71 -23.64 -2.44
C LEU A 161 -7.18 -24.59 -1.36
N PRO A 162 -6.83 -25.85 -1.69
CA PRO A 162 -6.66 -26.91 -0.71
C PRO A 162 -5.42 -26.76 0.18
N TYR A 163 -4.41 -26.02 -0.28
CA TYR A 163 -3.19 -25.79 0.48
C TYR A 163 -3.28 -24.45 1.20
N TYR A 164 -2.95 -24.42 2.49
CA TYR A 164 -2.99 -23.21 3.28
C TYR A 164 -1.94 -23.20 4.39
N THR A 165 -1.57 -22.01 4.82
CA THR A 165 -0.69 -21.79 5.97
C THR A 165 -1.02 -20.46 6.64
N PHE A 166 -0.60 -20.33 7.90
CA PHE A 166 -0.80 -19.14 8.70
C PHE A 166 0.53 -18.69 9.31
N SER A 167 0.67 -17.39 9.58
CA SER A 167 1.71 -16.93 10.49
C SER A 167 1.40 -17.47 11.87
N GLU A 168 2.22 -18.39 12.38
CA GLU A 168 2.07 -18.93 13.74
C GLU A 168 2.43 -17.84 14.75
N ASN A 169 1.42 -17.21 15.31
CA ASN A 169 1.57 -16.24 16.37
C ASN A 169 0.50 -16.49 17.42
N GLY A 170 0.80 -16.16 18.69
CA GLY A 170 -0.17 -16.26 19.77
C GLY A 170 -1.46 -15.49 19.50
N SER A 171 -2.47 -15.63 20.38
CA SER A 171 -3.82 -15.08 20.23
C SER A 171 -3.90 -13.56 20.00
N ASP A 172 -2.82 -12.83 20.28
CA ASP A 172 -2.79 -11.36 20.28
C ASP A 172 -2.29 -10.74 18.95
N TYR A 173 -1.93 -11.58 17.97
CA TYR A 173 -1.36 -11.11 16.70
C TYR A 173 -2.40 -11.04 15.59
N LEU A 174 -2.23 -10.05 14.71
CA LEU A 174 -2.97 -9.93 13.46
C LEU A 174 -2.44 -10.99 12.48
N LYS A 175 -3.22 -12.07 12.30
CA LYS A 175 -2.79 -13.20 11.48
C LYS A 175 -2.75 -12.88 10.01
N VAL A 176 -1.69 -13.36 9.37
CA VAL A 176 -1.60 -13.45 7.93
C VAL A 176 -1.85 -14.89 7.51
N ALA A 177 -2.64 -15.10 6.47
CA ALA A 177 -2.93 -16.42 5.92
C ALA A 177 -2.63 -16.46 4.42
N ILE A 178 -2.22 -17.62 3.93
CA ILE A 178 -2.05 -17.93 2.51
C ILE A 178 -2.89 -19.15 2.19
N PHE A 179 -3.75 -19.05 1.19
CA PHE A 179 -4.48 -20.16 0.58
C PHE A 179 -4.04 -20.30 -0.88
N SER A 180 -3.82 -21.53 -1.34
CA SER A 180 -3.25 -21.79 -2.66
C SER A 180 -3.85 -23.04 -3.31
N ARG A 181 -3.96 -23.04 -4.65
CA ARG A 181 -4.18 -24.26 -5.44
C ARG A 181 -2.92 -25.11 -5.54
N TYR A 182 -1.76 -24.52 -5.28
CA TYR A 182 -0.45 -25.16 -5.42
C TYR A 182 0.08 -25.59 -4.06
N PRO A 183 0.83 -26.71 -4.00
CA PRO A 183 1.46 -27.18 -2.77
C PRO A 183 2.35 -26.11 -2.14
N ILE A 184 2.23 -26.00 -0.82
CA ILE A 184 2.98 -25.06 0.03
C ILE A 184 4.10 -25.82 0.73
N GLN A 185 5.33 -25.29 0.66
CA GLN A 185 6.53 -25.87 1.27
C GLN A 185 7.37 -24.81 1.97
N ASN A 186 8.35 -25.21 2.78
CA ASN A 186 9.35 -24.33 3.39
C ASN A 186 8.74 -23.11 4.08
N ILE A 187 7.74 -23.34 4.94
CA ILE A 187 7.03 -22.31 5.65
C ILE A 187 7.93 -21.66 6.69
N LYS A 188 8.10 -20.33 6.60
CA LYS A 188 8.93 -19.52 7.51
C LYS A 188 8.14 -18.32 8.01
N PRO A 189 7.63 -18.34 9.25
CA PRO A 189 7.08 -17.15 9.88
C PRO A 189 8.16 -16.08 10.05
N ILE A 190 7.81 -14.82 9.79
CA ILE A 190 8.67 -13.66 10.03
C ILE A 190 8.03 -12.85 11.15
N LEU A 191 8.62 -12.95 12.34
CA LEU A 191 8.12 -12.30 13.54
C LEU A 191 8.66 -10.88 13.63
N PHE A 192 7.79 -9.96 13.98
CA PHE A 192 8.14 -8.56 14.17
C PHE A 192 8.19 -8.23 15.65
N ASN A 193 9.36 -7.82 16.12
CA ASN A 193 9.53 -7.37 17.49
C ASN A 193 8.70 -6.09 17.75
N ASN A 194 8.08 -6.02 18.92
CA ASN A 194 7.26 -4.89 19.37
C ASN A 194 6.07 -4.55 18.44
N SER A 195 5.50 -5.55 17.79
CA SER A 195 4.35 -5.40 16.90
C SER A 195 3.44 -6.61 16.96
N ASN A 196 2.14 -6.40 16.84
CA ASN A 196 1.16 -7.47 16.69
C ASN A 196 0.98 -7.88 15.22
N ASN A 197 1.69 -7.24 14.31
CA ASN A 197 1.69 -7.55 12.88
C ASN A 197 2.66 -8.71 12.61
N SER A 198 2.48 -9.38 11.48
CA SER A 198 3.29 -10.53 11.10
C SER A 198 3.48 -10.63 9.59
N ALA A 199 4.41 -11.48 9.20
CA ALA A 199 4.58 -11.90 7.82
C ALA A 199 4.92 -13.39 7.78
N ILE A 200 4.79 -13.98 6.60
CA ILE A 200 5.13 -15.37 6.33
C ILE A 200 5.77 -15.47 4.96
N ALA A 201 6.86 -16.20 4.87
CA ALA A 201 7.49 -16.61 3.63
C ALA A 201 7.26 -18.10 3.43
N THR A 202 6.98 -18.50 2.19
CA THR A 202 6.79 -19.91 1.84
C THR A 202 7.14 -20.14 0.38
N ASP A 203 7.41 -21.38 0.03
CA ASP A 203 7.62 -21.80 -1.35
C ASP A 203 6.33 -22.44 -1.89
N LEU A 204 5.94 -22.06 -3.09
CA LEU A 204 4.84 -22.64 -3.84
C LEU A 204 5.42 -23.48 -4.99
N LEU A 205 4.98 -24.72 -5.10
CA LEU A 205 5.33 -25.58 -6.24
C LEU A 205 4.26 -25.43 -7.32
N VAL A 206 4.55 -24.61 -8.32
CA VAL A 206 3.65 -24.37 -9.47
C VAL A 206 4.15 -25.18 -10.65
N GLU A 207 3.48 -26.32 -10.93
CA GLU A 207 3.96 -27.33 -11.86
C GLU A 207 5.35 -27.83 -11.42
N ASP A 208 6.40 -27.58 -12.18
CA ASP A 208 7.78 -27.95 -11.90
C ASP A 208 8.63 -26.79 -11.34
N LYS A 209 8.04 -25.62 -11.15
CA LYS A 209 8.73 -24.41 -10.69
C LYS A 209 8.42 -24.08 -9.24
N THR A 210 9.46 -23.70 -8.53
CA THR A 210 9.33 -23.16 -7.17
C THR A 210 9.34 -21.65 -7.20
N ILE A 211 8.38 -21.04 -6.50
CA ILE A 211 8.26 -19.59 -6.33
C ILE A 211 8.25 -19.28 -4.84
N ARG A 212 9.06 -18.32 -4.40
CA ARG A 212 8.98 -17.78 -3.05
C ARG A 212 7.83 -16.79 -2.97
N LEU A 213 6.82 -17.10 -2.15
CA LEU A 213 5.73 -16.18 -1.80
C LEU A 213 5.97 -15.59 -0.41
N ILE A 214 5.92 -14.28 -0.31
CA ILE A 214 5.98 -13.55 0.97
C ILE A 214 4.67 -12.81 1.14
N SER A 215 3.92 -13.11 2.20
CA SER A 215 2.72 -12.35 2.58
C SER A 215 2.97 -11.61 3.88
N ALA A 216 2.69 -10.30 3.91
CA ALA A 216 3.02 -9.44 5.04
C ALA A 216 1.87 -8.50 5.41
N HIS A 217 1.77 -8.21 6.71
CA HIS A 217 1.00 -7.12 7.25
C HIS A 217 1.92 -6.29 8.15
N LEU A 218 2.31 -5.09 7.69
CA LEU A 218 3.22 -4.23 8.44
C LEU A 218 2.46 -3.36 9.45
N GLN A 219 3.20 -2.74 10.35
CA GLN A 219 2.68 -1.93 11.47
C GLN A 219 1.64 -0.91 11.02
N THR A 220 0.45 -1.00 11.58
CA THR A 220 -0.70 -0.16 11.25
C THR A 220 -0.50 1.29 11.71
N THR A 221 -0.84 2.25 10.87
CA THR A 221 -0.81 3.68 11.21
C THR A 221 -2.00 4.09 12.08
N ASN A 222 -3.09 3.28 12.09
CA ASN A 222 -4.34 3.55 12.82
C ASN A 222 -5.00 4.89 12.44
N PHE A 223 -5.05 5.22 11.15
CA PHE A 223 -5.88 6.31 10.62
C PHE A 223 -7.37 5.93 10.66
N ASN A 224 -7.96 5.95 11.84
CA ASN A 224 -9.40 5.76 11.96
C ASN A 224 -10.09 7.12 11.72
N GLN A 225 -11.11 7.18 10.85
CA GLN A 225 -11.89 8.39 10.57
C GLN A 225 -12.45 9.06 11.85
N LYS A 226 -12.87 8.25 12.85
CA LYS A 226 -13.31 8.76 14.16
C LYS A 226 -12.19 9.50 14.92
N ARG A 227 -10.92 9.10 14.72
CA ARG A 227 -9.75 9.78 15.33
C ARG A 227 -9.36 11.04 14.58
N ILE A 228 -9.53 11.10 13.26
CA ILE A 228 -9.23 12.32 12.48
C ILE A 228 -10.09 13.48 12.97
N GLY A 229 -11.38 13.28 13.25
CA GLY A 229 -12.25 14.30 13.84
C GLY A 229 -11.80 14.77 15.24
N SER A 230 -11.18 13.88 16.04
CA SER A 230 -10.70 14.22 17.39
C SER A 230 -9.28 14.82 17.42
N ILE A 231 -8.51 14.73 16.35
CA ILE A 231 -7.15 15.31 16.26
C ILE A 231 -7.17 16.83 16.45
N TRP A 232 -8.22 17.48 15.96
CA TRP A 232 -8.37 18.93 16.01
C TRP A 232 -8.94 19.46 17.32
N ASN A 233 -9.35 18.59 18.26
CA ASN A 233 -10.01 19.02 19.49
C ASN A 233 -9.06 19.67 20.50
N THR A 234 -7.78 19.32 20.50
CA THR A 234 -6.76 19.96 21.35
C THR A 234 -5.36 19.85 20.72
N PRO A 235 -4.44 20.84 20.95
CA PRO A 235 -3.06 20.77 20.52
C PRO A 235 -2.33 19.51 20.99
N ASN A 236 -2.64 19.02 22.20
CA ASN A 236 -2.08 17.79 22.76
C ASN A 236 -2.51 16.54 21.98
N SER A 237 -3.71 16.51 21.40
CA SER A 237 -4.17 15.36 20.60
C SER A 237 -3.43 15.26 19.26
N LEU A 238 -3.14 16.39 18.63
CA LEU A 238 -2.35 16.46 17.41
C LEU A 238 -0.91 15.98 17.66
N HIS A 239 -0.26 16.51 18.71
CA HIS A 239 1.11 16.08 19.07
C HIS A 239 1.19 14.59 19.37
N LYS A 240 0.27 14.02 20.15
CA LYS A 240 0.19 12.59 20.44
C LYS A 240 -0.01 11.75 19.16
N THR A 241 -0.82 12.23 18.23
CA THR A 241 -1.07 11.55 16.96
C THR A 241 0.19 11.51 16.09
N ILE A 242 0.87 12.66 15.92
CA ILE A 242 2.13 12.75 15.16
C ILE A 242 3.20 11.86 15.79
N SER A 243 3.35 11.92 17.13
CA SER A 243 4.32 11.09 17.85
C SER A 243 4.06 9.59 17.63
N LYS A 244 2.79 9.15 17.71
CA LYS A 244 2.42 7.75 17.45
C LYS A 244 2.70 7.35 16.00
N MET A 245 2.43 8.23 15.04
CA MET A 245 2.73 7.98 13.63
C MET A 245 4.24 7.79 13.40
N ASN A 246 5.06 8.63 14.02
CA ASN A 246 6.52 8.51 13.94
C ASN A 246 7.02 7.17 14.51
N VAL A 247 6.47 6.74 15.66
CA VAL A 247 6.78 5.42 16.22
C VAL A 247 6.42 4.30 15.25
N ASN A 248 5.21 4.33 14.68
CA ASN A 248 4.76 3.31 13.74
C ASN A 248 5.59 3.30 12.44
N GLN A 249 6.03 4.45 11.93
CA GLN A 249 6.91 4.52 10.77
C GLN A 249 8.29 3.90 11.06
N ARG A 250 8.85 4.13 12.25
CA ARG A 250 10.13 3.49 12.70
C ARG A 250 10.00 1.97 12.78
N ILE A 251 8.89 1.47 13.33
CA ILE A 251 8.61 0.03 13.40
C ILE A 251 8.50 -0.54 11.99
N ARG A 252 7.73 0.10 11.08
CA ARG A 252 7.62 -0.34 9.68
C ARG A 252 8.95 -0.36 8.95
N ALA A 253 9.82 0.62 9.17
CA ALA A 253 11.16 0.63 8.57
C ALA A 253 11.98 -0.60 8.98
N SER A 254 11.93 -0.99 10.26
CA SER A 254 12.58 -2.20 10.74
C SER A 254 11.97 -3.47 10.17
N GLN A 255 10.63 -3.54 10.08
CA GLN A 255 9.91 -4.64 9.46
C GLN A 255 10.23 -4.77 7.96
N ALA A 256 10.30 -3.64 7.24
CA ALA A 256 10.67 -3.62 5.83
C ALA A 256 12.08 -4.15 5.58
N ASN A 257 13.03 -3.87 6.49
CA ASN A 257 14.38 -4.41 6.41
C ASN A 257 14.40 -5.94 6.57
N LEU A 258 13.64 -6.49 7.54
CA LEU A 258 13.51 -7.95 7.71
C LEU A 258 12.90 -8.63 6.48
N ILE A 259 11.85 -8.03 5.91
CA ILE A 259 11.28 -8.53 4.64
C ILE A 259 12.31 -8.45 3.51
N ARG A 260 13.09 -7.36 3.46
CA ARG A 260 14.13 -7.21 2.44
C ARG A 260 15.24 -8.27 2.58
N GLU A 261 15.64 -8.61 3.79
CA GLU A 261 16.58 -9.69 4.05
C GLU A 261 16.04 -11.03 3.53
N GLU A 262 14.75 -11.33 3.77
CA GLU A 262 14.11 -12.54 3.23
C GLU A 262 14.07 -12.55 1.70
N ILE A 263 13.75 -11.41 1.08
CA ILE A 263 13.78 -11.26 -0.39
C ILE A 263 15.20 -11.51 -0.93
N CYS A 264 16.23 -10.96 -0.30
CA CYS A 264 17.62 -11.11 -0.73
C CYS A 264 18.16 -12.54 -0.56
N SER A 265 17.63 -13.30 0.40
CA SER A 265 18.04 -14.70 0.65
C SER A 265 17.42 -15.69 -0.32
N SER A 266 16.41 -15.31 -1.09
CA SER A 266 15.75 -16.20 -2.04
C SER A 266 16.57 -16.39 -3.31
N THR A 267 16.67 -17.63 -3.75
CA THR A 267 17.26 -18.02 -5.03
C THR A 267 16.21 -18.33 -6.11
N THR A 268 14.93 -18.28 -5.74
CA THR A 268 13.79 -18.52 -6.64
C THR A 268 13.05 -17.22 -6.93
N PRO A 269 12.27 -17.16 -8.05
CA PRO A 269 11.39 -16.03 -8.33
C PRO A 269 10.50 -15.70 -7.15
N ILE A 270 10.26 -14.42 -6.90
CA ILE A 270 9.56 -13.92 -5.72
C ILE A 270 8.25 -13.27 -6.13
N ILE A 271 7.21 -13.53 -5.34
CA ILE A 271 5.99 -12.75 -5.26
C ILE A 271 5.85 -12.23 -3.83
N PHE A 272 5.76 -10.93 -3.65
CA PHE A 272 5.39 -10.28 -2.39
C PHE A 272 3.95 -9.80 -2.47
N CYS A 273 3.16 -10.14 -1.46
CA CYS A 273 1.77 -9.72 -1.30
C CYS A 273 1.58 -9.11 0.09
N GLY A 274 0.78 -8.05 0.20
CA GLY A 274 0.37 -7.62 1.53
C GLY A 274 0.09 -6.16 1.70
N ASP A 275 -0.36 -5.86 2.92
CA ASP A 275 -0.63 -4.53 3.42
C ASP A 275 0.65 -3.97 4.08
N MET A 276 1.29 -3.04 3.40
CA MET A 276 2.47 -2.35 3.95
C MET A 276 2.09 -1.23 4.93
N ASN A 277 0.79 -0.89 5.05
CA ASN A 277 0.31 0.25 5.84
C ASN A 277 1.04 1.58 5.52
N ASP A 278 1.61 1.68 4.33
CA ASP A 278 2.38 2.84 3.87
C ASP A 278 2.28 3.04 2.37
N THR A 279 2.53 4.26 1.92
CA THR A 279 2.36 4.69 0.52
C THR A 279 3.62 4.47 -0.33
N PRO A 280 3.55 4.59 -1.67
CA PRO A 280 4.71 4.50 -2.56
C PRO A 280 5.82 5.52 -2.28
N THR A 281 5.51 6.57 -1.51
CA THR A 281 6.46 7.59 -1.07
C THR A 281 7.00 7.31 0.34
N SER A 282 7.08 6.04 0.74
CA SER A 282 7.63 5.63 2.03
C SER A 282 8.94 4.86 1.90
N TYR A 283 9.73 4.90 2.97
CA TYR A 283 10.92 4.08 3.13
C TYR A 283 10.60 2.59 3.05
N ALA A 284 9.52 2.15 3.71
CA ALA A 284 9.11 0.74 3.73
C ALA A 284 8.83 0.21 2.32
N TYR A 285 8.01 0.93 1.54
CA TYR A 285 7.74 0.56 0.16
C TYR A 285 9.04 0.52 -0.68
N LYS A 286 9.88 1.54 -0.61
CA LYS A 286 11.13 1.59 -1.37
C LYS A 286 12.06 0.43 -1.02
N THR A 287 12.18 0.10 0.26
CA THR A 287 13.05 -0.97 0.77
C THR A 287 12.61 -2.34 0.26
N ILE A 288 11.31 -2.65 0.37
CA ILE A 288 10.75 -3.93 -0.06
C ILE A 288 10.74 -4.01 -1.59
N LYS A 289 10.24 -2.95 -2.26
CA LYS A 289 10.11 -2.91 -3.72
C LYS A 289 11.45 -3.03 -4.44
N LYS A 290 12.47 -2.31 -4.01
CA LYS A 290 13.83 -2.18 -4.59
C LYS A 290 13.99 -2.78 -6.00
N ASP A 291 14.31 -4.08 -6.08
CA ASP A 291 14.57 -4.79 -7.35
C ASP A 291 13.33 -5.51 -7.91
N LEU A 292 12.20 -5.51 -7.16
CA LEU A 292 10.94 -6.09 -7.60
C LEU A 292 10.19 -5.13 -8.53
N GLN A 293 9.33 -5.67 -9.36
CA GLN A 293 8.36 -4.93 -10.16
C GLN A 293 7.09 -4.68 -9.33
N ASP A 294 6.48 -3.51 -9.48
CA ASP A 294 5.22 -3.16 -8.80
C ASP A 294 4.06 -3.40 -9.77
N GLY A 295 3.18 -4.34 -9.43
CA GLY A 295 2.05 -4.74 -10.28
C GLY A 295 1.17 -3.58 -10.72
N PHE A 296 0.91 -2.61 -9.85
CA PHE A 296 0.17 -1.41 -10.23
C PHE A 296 0.97 -0.53 -11.20
N LYS A 297 2.28 -0.35 -10.97
CA LYS A 297 3.12 0.46 -11.86
C LYS A 297 3.27 -0.17 -13.24
N GLU A 298 3.28 -1.48 -13.33
CA GLU A 298 3.39 -2.19 -14.62
C GLU A 298 2.04 -2.24 -15.34
N CYS A 299 0.96 -2.68 -14.67
CA CYS A 299 -0.30 -3.04 -15.31
C CYS A 299 -1.52 -2.23 -14.83
N GLY A 300 -1.38 -1.39 -13.80
CA GLY A 300 -2.48 -0.60 -13.26
C GLY A 300 -2.69 0.75 -13.95
N ASN A 301 -3.78 1.42 -13.60
CA ASN A 301 -4.17 2.73 -14.11
C ASN A 301 -4.73 3.63 -13.00
N GLY A 302 -4.56 4.94 -13.14
CA GLY A 302 -5.14 5.96 -12.26
C GLY A 302 -4.39 6.10 -10.94
N ILE A 303 -5.12 6.21 -9.83
CA ILE A 303 -4.59 6.45 -8.48
C ILE A 303 -4.20 5.13 -7.79
N GLY A 304 -4.89 4.04 -8.11
CA GLY A 304 -4.61 2.70 -7.54
C GLY A 304 -4.88 2.60 -6.04
N HIS A 305 -5.82 3.40 -5.50
CA HIS A 305 -6.13 3.38 -4.07
C HIS A 305 -6.65 2.01 -3.63
N THR A 306 -6.13 1.54 -2.50
CA THR A 306 -6.55 0.27 -1.90
C THR A 306 -7.19 0.46 -0.54
N TYR A 307 -6.95 1.60 0.14
CA TYR A 307 -7.51 1.93 1.44
C TYR A 307 -8.56 3.04 1.35
N LYS A 308 -9.72 2.83 1.99
CA LYS A 308 -10.88 3.75 1.95
C LYS A 308 -10.77 4.94 2.89
N GLY A 309 -9.80 4.94 3.80
CA GLY A 309 -9.48 6.10 4.62
C GLY A 309 -8.80 7.20 3.81
N LEU A 310 -8.64 8.38 4.42
CA LEU A 310 -7.99 9.56 3.86
C LEU A 310 -8.44 9.87 2.41
N LEU A 311 -9.74 10.09 2.24
CA LEU A 311 -10.36 10.48 0.95
C LEU A 311 -10.20 9.44 -0.17
N ASN A 312 -9.99 8.17 0.14
CA ASN A 312 -9.72 7.11 -0.85
C ASN A 312 -8.50 7.41 -1.74
N MET A 313 -7.42 7.94 -1.18
CA MET A 313 -6.25 8.35 -1.95
C MET A 313 -5.02 7.47 -1.68
N LEU A 314 -5.08 6.57 -0.68
CA LEU A 314 -3.93 5.79 -0.28
C LEU A 314 -3.89 4.43 -0.96
N ARG A 315 -2.76 4.10 -1.56
CA ARG A 315 -2.38 2.75 -1.98
C ARG A 315 -1.41 2.20 -0.96
N ILE A 316 -1.83 1.20 -0.18
CA ILE A 316 -1.05 0.60 0.91
C ILE A 316 -0.95 -0.93 0.79
N ASP A 317 -1.78 -1.53 -0.08
CA ASP A 317 -1.73 -2.95 -0.40
C ASP A 317 -1.02 -3.16 -1.74
N TYR A 318 -0.16 -4.16 -1.82
CA TYR A 318 0.74 -4.35 -2.95
C TYR A 318 0.85 -5.82 -3.36
N ILE A 319 1.01 -6.04 -4.68
CA ILE A 319 1.60 -7.24 -5.25
C ILE A 319 2.85 -6.79 -6.01
N LEU A 320 4.01 -7.25 -5.51
CA LEU A 320 5.31 -7.02 -6.14
C LEU A 320 5.88 -8.38 -6.58
N TYR A 321 6.66 -8.39 -7.65
CA TYR A 321 7.22 -9.64 -8.17
C TYR A 321 8.59 -9.41 -8.83
N SER A 322 9.38 -10.47 -8.88
CA SER A 322 10.70 -10.46 -9.49
C SER A 322 10.63 -10.44 -11.02
N LYS A 323 11.72 -10.07 -11.67
CA LYS A 323 11.78 -9.83 -13.13
C LYS A 323 11.54 -11.07 -13.98
N GLU A 324 11.71 -12.26 -13.41
CA GLU A 324 11.45 -13.56 -14.02
C GLU A 324 9.95 -13.85 -14.17
N ILE A 325 9.12 -13.02 -13.57
CA ILE A 325 7.66 -13.10 -13.64
C ILE A 325 7.16 -11.91 -14.44
N THR A 326 6.17 -12.12 -15.30
CA THR A 326 5.56 -11.04 -16.10
C THR A 326 4.16 -10.72 -15.61
N GLY A 327 3.89 -9.45 -15.35
CA GLY A 327 2.55 -8.96 -15.02
C GLY A 327 1.70 -8.76 -16.27
N ILE A 328 0.46 -9.25 -16.26
CA ILE A 328 -0.48 -9.14 -17.38
C ILE A 328 -1.59 -8.15 -17.09
N LYS A 329 -2.22 -8.28 -15.94
CA LYS A 329 -3.37 -7.46 -15.55
C LYS A 329 -3.33 -7.16 -14.07
N TYR A 330 -3.63 -5.92 -13.72
CA TYR A 330 -3.84 -5.46 -12.35
C TYR A 330 -5.27 -4.98 -12.19
N ASP A 331 -5.92 -5.35 -11.10
CA ASP A 331 -7.24 -4.85 -10.71
C ASP A 331 -7.31 -4.62 -9.20
N SER A 332 -8.12 -3.63 -8.80
CA SER A 332 -8.44 -3.37 -7.40
C SER A 332 -9.90 -2.93 -7.29
N PRO A 333 -10.83 -3.89 -7.38
CA PRO A 333 -12.25 -3.58 -7.40
C PRO A 333 -12.76 -3.08 -6.04
N LYS A 334 -13.62 -2.08 -6.06
CA LYS A 334 -14.24 -1.52 -4.85
C LYS A 334 -15.19 -2.54 -4.24
N LYS A 335 -14.96 -2.91 -2.98
CA LYS A 335 -15.81 -3.86 -2.22
C LYS A 335 -16.26 -3.25 -0.90
N ALA A 336 -17.50 -3.48 -0.50
CA ALA A 336 -18.09 -2.84 0.69
C ALA A 336 -17.69 -3.51 2.02
N TYR A 337 -17.30 -4.77 2.00
CA TYR A 337 -17.14 -5.63 3.18
C TYR A 337 -15.77 -5.51 3.91
N SER A 338 -14.89 -4.66 3.46
CA SER A 338 -13.67 -4.26 4.17
C SER A 338 -13.42 -2.75 4.01
N ASP A 339 -12.55 -2.16 4.81
CA ASP A 339 -12.03 -0.79 4.59
C ASP A 339 -10.84 -0.77 3.62
N HIS A 340 -10.39 -1.93 3.19
CA HIS A 340 -9.51 -2.09 2.05
C HIS A 340 -10.28 -2.51 0.80
N ASN A 341 -9.67 -2.35 -0.36
CA ASN A 341 -10.03 -2.99 -1.61
C ASN A 341 -9.04 -4.13 -1.87
N PRO A 342 -9.47 -5.29 -2.36
CA PRO A 342 -8.56 -6.36 -2.75
C PRO A 342 -7.66 -5.91 -3.90
N VAL A 343 -6.45 -6.42 -3.96
CA VAL A 343 -5.56 -6.29 -5.12
C VAL A 343 -5.48 -7.65 -5.80
N ILE A 344 -5.75 -7.67 -7.11
CA ILE A 344 -5.74 -8.87 -7.94
C ILE A 344 -4.75 -8.65 -9.07
N MET A 345 -3.98 -9.68 -9.38
CA MET A 345 -3.01 -9.64 -10.46
C MET A 345 -2.93 -10.95 -11.21
N ASP A 346 -2.96 -10.86 -12.53
CA ASP A 346 -2.63 -11.95 -13.42
C ASP A 346 -1.13 -11.89 -13.73
N LEU A 347 -0.44 -12.96 -13.43
CA LEU A 347 1.00 -13.12 -13.59
C LEU A 347 1.30 -14.31 -14.50
N VAL A 348 2.37 -14.22 -15.30
CA VAL A 348 2.92 -15.33 -16.08
C VAL A 348 4.28 -15.70 -15.54
N LEU A 349 4.44 -16.96 -15.21
CA LEU A 349 5.72 -17.56 -14.88
C LEU A 349 6.39 -17.95 -16.20
N ASN A 350 7.42 -17.19 -16.58
CA ASN A 350 8.13 -17.44 -17.84
C ASN A 350 8.90 -18.78 -17.76
N TYR A 351 8.85 -19.55 -18.84
CA TYR A 351 9.58 -20.83 -18.98
C TYR A 351 11.03 -20.61 -19.36
#